data_033b9b95412dff14e6ca7b2c723d8286
#
_entry.id   033b9b95412dff14e6ca7b2c723d8286
#
_cell.length_a   1.000
_cell.length_b   1.000
_cell.length_c   1.000
_cell.angle_alpha   90.00
_cell.angle_beta   90.00
_cell.angle_gamma   90.00
#
_symmetry.space_group_name_H-M   'P 1'
#
loop_
_entity.id
_entity.type
_entity.pdbx_description
1 polymer ?
#
loop_
_entity_poly.entity_id
_entity_poly.type
_entity_poly.pdbx_seq_one_letter_code
_entity_poly.pdbx_strand_id
1 'polypeptide(L)'
;MEKTPKLRKAVALISGGLDSMLAARVVKDQGVHVEGLNFFTGFCVEGHTHAIRNRKGGKRNNALWVAEQLGIRLHIIDVIEEYKDVVINPRHGYGANLNPCLDCKSFMVGKAREWMEQNGFDFIVTGEVVGQRPMSQRRDTFPVIARESGANDRLLRPLCAKLQPPTLPERKGWVDREGLYRFSGRSRKPQIRLAETLKIDEFSQPAGGCCFLTDASYTAKMKDMWQARGEKSYDLDDIMLLKVGRHLRPVAHFKMIIARDEGETNYLLGYRNRFHHLVMTSHGGPLTLLEGQLSDDDLSLAARIAARFGQGRDAAEVSFLAVTPDGPEKRLSVAPLKPNQISDTWYL
;
A
#
# COMPACT_ATOMS: atom_id res chain seq x y z
N MET A 1 -32.55 -17.33 -37.43
CA MET A 1 -32.06 -17.62 -36.06
C MET A 1 -31.32 -16.38 -35.55
N GLU A 2 -31.97 -15.58 -34.73
CA GLU A 2 -31.29 -14.48 -34.02
C GLU A 2 -30.24 -15.10 -33.09
N LYS A 3 -28.97 -14.80 -33.37
CA LYS A 3 -27.89 -15.18 -32.44
C LYS A 3 -28.13 -14.44 -31.12
N THR A 4 -28.42 -15.18 -30.06
CA THR A 4 -28.45 -14.65 -28.70
C THR A 4 -27.20 -13.75 -28.51
N PRO A 5 -27.34 -12.49 -28.12
CA PRO A 5 -26.22 -11.59 -27.99
C PRO A 5 -25.20 -12.20 -27.02
N LYS A 6 -23.96 -12.36 -27.47
CA LYS A 6 -22.87 -12.91 -26.63
C LYS A 6 -22.72 -12.03 -25.40
N LEU A 7 -22.89 -12.62 -24.22
CA LEU A 7 -22.64 -11.93 -22.94
C LEU A 7 -21.22 -11.37 -22.92
N ARG A 8 -21.09 -10.06 -22.78
CA ARG A 8 -19.79 -9.38 -22.70
C ARG A 8 -19.24 -9.46 -21.30
N LYS A 9 -17.92 -9.56 -21.22
CA LYS A 9 -17.20 -9.73 -19.96
C LYS A 9 -16.19 -8.62 -19.77
N ALA A 10 -16.23 -7.96 -18.62
CA ALA A 10 -15.28 -6.93 -18.24
C ALA A 10 -14.54 -7.31 -16.96
N VAL A 11 -13.27 -6.98 -16.88
CA VAL A 11 -12.50 -7.05 -15.65
C VAL A 11 -12.32 -5.66 -15.06
N ALA A 12 -12.70 -5.47 -13.80
CA ALA A 12 -12.62 -4.19 -13.10
C ALA A 12 -11.45 -4.17 -12.11
N LEU A 13 -10.62 -3.14 -12.15
CA LEU A 13 -9.60 -2.92 -11.12
C LEU A 13 -10.26 -2.40 -9.84
N ILE A 14 -10.30 -3.24 -8.80
CA ILE A 14 -10.94 -2.96 -7.51
C ILE A 14 -9.88 -2.61 -6.47
N SER A 15 -9.81 -1.33 -6.11
CA SER A 15 -8.90 -0.85 -5.05
C SER A 15 -9.56 -0.79 -3.66
N GLY A 16 -10.84 -1.14 -3.54
CA GLY A 16 -11.62 -0.96 -2.31
C GLY A 16 -12.15 0.46 -2.09
N GLY A 17 -11.82 1.42 -2.96
CA GLY A 17 -12.32 2.80 -2.91
C GLY A 17 -13.61 3.01 -3.70
N LEU A 18 -14.36 4.07 -3.36
CA LEU A 18 -15.66 4.43 -3.97
C LEU A 18 -15.61 4.47 -5.51
N ASP A 19 -14.57 5.08 -6.09
CA ASP A 19 -14.50 5.27 -7.54
C ASP A 19 -14.41 3.93 -8.28
N SER A 20 -13.65 2.96 -7.77
CA SER A 20 -13.56 1.61 -8.35
C SER A 20 -14.87 0.83 -8.21
N MET A 21 -15.56 1.01 -7.08
CA MET A 21 -16.87 0.42 -6.83
C MET A 21 -17.92 0.95 -7.80
N LEU A 22 -18.01 2.28 -7.95
CA LEU A 22 -18.95 2.94 -8.87
C LEU A 22 -18.70 2.55 -10.33
N ALA A 23 -17.42 2.53 -10.75
CA ALA A 23 -17.06 2.17 -12.13
C ALA A 23 -17.50 0.73 -12.48
N ALA A 24 -17.24 -0.22 -11.57
CA ALA A 24 -17.68 -1.60 -11.75
C ALA A 24 -19.21 -1.74 -11.75
N ARG A 25 -19.90 -1.03 -10.84
CA ARG A 25 -21.35 -1.04 -10.73
C ARG A 25 -22.03 -0.50 -11.99
N VAL A 26 -21.58 0.64 -12.50
CA VAL A 26 -22.15 1.28 -13.70
C VAL A 26 -22.06 0.36 -14.92
N VAL A 27 -20.97 -0.38 -15.08
CA VAL A 27 -20.81 -1.32 -16.19
C VAL A 27 -21.65 -2.59 -15.98
N LYS A 28 -21.68 -3.10 -14.75
CA LYS A 28 -22.49 -4.27 -14.40
C LYS A 28 -23.99 -4.02 -14.61
N ASP A 29 -24.49 -2.83 -14.24
CA ASP A 29 -25.89 -2.46 -14.39
C ASP A 29 -26.33 -2.35 -15.87
N GLN A 30 -25.38 -2.28 -16.79
CA GLN A 30 -25.62 -2.36 -18.23
C GLN A 30 -25.64 -3.80 -18.79
N GLY A 31 -25.69 -4.82 -17.93
CA GLY A 31 -25.79 -6.22 -18.32
C GLY A 31 -24.43 -6.88 -18.69
N VAL A 32 -23.32 -6.22 -18.45
CA VAL A 32 -21.98 -6.79 -18.65
C VAL A 32 -21.61 -7.70 -17.46
N HIS A 33 -21.09 -8.88 -17.72
CA HIS A 33 -20.49 -9.72 -16.69
C HIS A 33 -19.19 -9.07 -16.19
N VAL A 34 -19.11 -8.73 -14.91
CA VAL A 34 -17.95 -8.05 -14.32
C VAL A 34 -17.30 -8.93 -13.26
N GLU A 35 -16.01 -9.14 -13.36
CA GLU A 35 -15.17 -9.67 -12.28
C GLU A 35 -14.13 -8.63 -11.85
N GLY A 36 -13.69 -8.69 -10.59
CA GLY A 36 -12.74 -7.76 -10.01
C GLY A 36 -11.31 -8.30 -10.00
N LEU A 37 -10.32 -7.42 -10.22
CA LEU A 37 -8.92 -7.67 -9.92
C LEU A 37 -8.43 -6.72 -8.85
N ASN A 38 -7.73 -7.26 -7.85
CA ASN A 38 -6.98 -6.50 -6.87
C ASN A 38 -5.53 -6.96 -6.88
N PHE A 39 -4.59 -6.03 -7.06
CA PHE A 39 -3.17 -6.35 -7.11
C PHE A 39 -2.51 -6.04 -5.77
N PHE A 40 -1.84 -7.04 -5.21
CA PHE A 40 -1.07 -6.92 -3.98
C PHE A 40 0.39 -6.61 -4.29
N THR A 41 0.82 -5.37 -3.99
CA THR A 41 2.20 -4.89 -4.22
C THR A 41 3.04 -4.81 -2.95
N GLY A 42 2.42 -5.06 -1.79
CA GLY A 42 3.05 -4.80 -0.50
C GLY A 42 2.99 -3.33 -0.04
N PHE A 43 2.80 -2.34 -0.93
CA PHE A 43 2.81 -0.92 -0.58
C PHE A 43 1.43 -0.29 -0.37
N CYS A 44 0.35 -1.01 -0.65
CA CYS A 44 -1.00 -0.47 -0.49
C CYS A 44 -1.29 -0.12 0.98
N VAL A 45 -1.97 1.01 1.20
CA VAL A 45 -2.38 1.45 2.55
C VAL A 45 -3.47 0.54 3.12
N GLU A 46 -4.28 -0.06 2.24
CA GLU A 46 -5.35 -0.95 2.63
C GLU A 46 -4.84 -2.37 2.92
N GLY A 47 -5.33 -2.96 3.99
CA GLY A 47 -5.16 -4.37 4.33
C GLY A 47 -4.10 -4.70 5.39
N HIS A 48 -2.96 -4.01 5.47
CA HIS A 48 -1.86 -4.42 6.35
C HIS A 48 -1.69 -3.63 7.64
N THR A 49 -1.85 -2.31 7.61
CA THR A 49 -1.63 -1.46 8.79
C THR A 49 -2.64 -1.74 9.92
N HIS A 50 -3.75 -2.38 9.59
CA HIS A 50 -4.82 -2.65 10.55
C HIS A 50 -4.72 -4.01 11.23
N ALA A 51 -4.06 -4.99 10.60
CA ALA A 51 -3.75 -6.27 11.24
C ALA A 51 -2.71 -6.12 12.36
N ILE A 52 -1.85 -5.10 12.26
CA ILE A 52 -0.77 -4.82 13.22
C ILE A 52 -1.29 -4.02 14.42
N ARG A 53 -2.24 -3.12 14.21
CA ARG A 53 -2.82 -2.33 15.30
C ARG A 53 -4.00 -3.07 15.90
N ASN A 54 -3.79 -3.55 17.12
CA ASN A 54 -4.80 -4.26 17.95
C ASN A 54 -5.99 -3.33 18.27
N ARG A 55 -6.81 -2.97 17.29
CA ARG A 55 -8.06 -2.25 17.51
C ARG A 55 -9.19 -3.26 17.59
N LYS A 56 -9.88 -3.29 18.71
CA LYS A 56 -11.18 -3.97 18.86
C LYS A 56 -12.10 -3.58 17.69
N GLY A 57 -12.37 -4.51 16.80
CA GLY A 57 -13.07 -4.31 15.55
C GLY A 57 -12.12 -4.45 14.36
N GLY A 58 -11.96 -5.67 13.83
CA GLY A 58 -11.15 -5.93 12.64
C GLY A 58 -11.64 -5.09 11.47
N LYS A 59 -10.78 -4.23 10.91
CA LYS A 59 -11.13 -3.55 9.66
C LYS A 59 -11.16 -4.59 8.55
N ARG A 60 -12.30 -4.66 7.87
CA ARG A 60 -12.52 -5.51 6.70
C ARG A 60 -11.56 -5.14 5.56
N ASN A 61 -11.20 -6.12 4.75
CA ASN A 61 -10.52 -5.84 3.48
C ASN A 61 -11.51 -5.12 2.56
N ASN A 62 -11.24 -3.85 2.24
CA ASN A 62 -12.18 -3.03 1.50
C ASN A 62 -12.42 -3.54 0.07
N ALA A 63 -11.42 -4.17 -0.58
CA ALA A 63 -11.59 -4.71 -1.93
C ALA A 63 -12.51 -5.94 -1.92
N LEU A 64 -12.35 -6.85 -0.96
CA LEU A 64 -13.25 -8.00 -0.76
C LEU A 64 -14.67 -7.52 -0.45
N TRP A 65 -14.79 -6.56 0.43
CA TRP A 65 -16.10 -6.02 0.78
C TRP A 65 -16.80 -5.32 -0.40
N VAL A 66 -16.07 -4.54 -1.21
CA VAL A 66 -16.62 -3.94 -2.42
C VAL A 66 -17.10 -5.02 -3.39
N ALA A 67 -16.32 -6.08 -3.57
CA ALA A 67 -16.72 -7.20 -4.43
C ALA A 67 -17.99 -7.90 -3.93
N GLU A 68 -18.12 -8.11 -2.62
CA GLU A 68 -19.29 -8.66 -1.97
C GLU A 68 -20.52 -7.77 -2.19
N GLN A 69 -20.41 -6.46 -1.95
CA GLN A 69 -21.49 -5.49 -2.18
C GLN A 69 -21.94 -5.44 -3.63
N LEU A 70 -21.02 -5.61 -4.56
CA LEU A 70 -21.33 -5.67 -5.99
C LEU A 70 -21.82 -7.04 -6.45
N GLY A 71 -21.69 -8.08 -5.63
CA GLY A 71 -21.97 -9.46 -6.04
C GLY A 71 -21.12 -9.87 -7.24
N ILE A 72 -19.82 -9.58 -7.20
CA ILE A 72 -18.83 -9.96 -8.22
C ILE A 72 -17.73 -10.82 -7.62
N ARG A 73 -17.15 -11.69 -8.44
CA ARG A 73 -15.95 -12.45 -8.06
C ARG A 73 -14.75 -11.52 -8.04
N LEU A 74 -13.91 -11.62 -7.01
CA LEU A 74 -12.65 -10.88 -6.88
C LEU A 74 -11.47 -11.84 -6.94
N HIS A 75 -10.50 -11.50 -7.79
CA HIS A 75 -9.21 -12.16 -7.87
C HIS A 75 -8.15 -11.26 -7.24
N ILE A 76 -7.45 -11.77 -6.22
CA ILE A 76 -6.30 -11.08 -5.61
C ILE A 76 -5.05 -11.69 -6.21
N ILE A 77 -4.23 -10.85 -6.85
CA ILE A 77 -3.03 -11.26 -7.57
C ILE A 77 -1.82 -10.65 -6.86
N ASP A 78 -0.92 -11.51 -6.41
CA ASP A 78 0.38 -11.09 -5.89
C ASP A 78 1.28 -10.70 -7.05
N VAL A 79 1.79 -9.47 -7.00
CA VAL A 79 2.70 -8.91 -8.00
C VAL A 79 3.94 -8.28 -7.35
N ILE A 80 4.27 -8.67 -6.11
CA ILE A 80 5.37 -8.06 -5.34
C ILE A 80 6.67 -8.10 -6.13
N GLU A 81 7.02 -9.27 -6.67
CA GLU A 81 8.29 -9.46 -7.37
C GLU A 81 8.35 -8.66 -8.67
N GLU A 82 7.30 -8.74 -9.50
CA GLU A 82 7.26 -8.03 -10.77
C GLU A 82 7.14 -6.50 -10.58
N TYR A 83 6.58 -6.07 -9.42
CA TYR A 83 6.43 -4.66 -9.10
C TYR A 83 7.74 -4.00 -8.62
N LYS A 84 8.77 -4.78 -8.28
CA LYS A 84 10.08 -4.26 -7.81
C LYS A 84 10.69 -3.28 -8.80
N ASP A 85 10.70 -3.62 -10.09
CA ASP A 85 11.28 -2.76 -11.10
C ASP A 85 10.54 -1.42 -11.25
N VAL A 86 9.21 -1.43 -11.09
CA VAL A 86 8.38 -0.21 -11.08
C VAL A 86 8.79 0.75 -9.95
N VAL A 87 9.17 0.20 -8.77
CA VAL A 87 9.60 1.01 -7.61
C VAL A 87 11.05 1.44 -7.70
N ILE A 88 11.92 0.55 -8.19
CA ILE A 88 13.37 0.78 -8.20
C ILE A 88 13.80 1.66 -9.38
N ASN A 89 13.21 1.41 -10.57
CA ASN A 89 13.58 2.01 -11.85
C ASN A 89 12.36 2.58 -12.61
N PRO A 90 11.57 3.49 -12.03
CA PRO A 90 10.39 4.02 -12.71
C PRO A 90 10.77 4.80 -13.97
N ARG A 91 10.17 4.47 -15.10
CA ARG A 91 10.42 5.09 -16.43
C ARG A 91 10.06 6.57 -16.46
N HIS A 92 9.01 6.95 -15.72
CA HIS A 92 8.52 8.33 -15.63
C HIS A 92 8.97 9.04 -14.33
N GLY A 93 9.90 8.40 -13.60
CA GLY A 93 10.39 8.92 -12.33
C GLY A 93 9.35 8.87 -11.21
N TYR A 94 9.71 9.51 -10.11
CA TYR A 94 8.85 9.57 -8.93
C TYR A 94 8.06 10.89 -8.89
N GLY A 95 6.86 10.81 -8.33
CA GLY A 95 6.10 11.97 -7.91
C GLY A 95 6.47 12.44 -6.52
N ALA A 96 5.48 12.58 -5.63
CA ALA A 96 5.76 12.86 -4.23
C ALA A 96 6.54 11.68 -3.61
N ASN A 97 7.70 11.96 -3.03
CA ASN A 97 8.58 11.00 -2.39
C ASN A 97 9.07 9.89 -3.37
N LEU A 98 8.76 8.62 -3.10
CA LEU A 98 9.12 7.48 -3.96
C LEU A 98 7.91 6.92 -4.74
N ASN A 99 6.89 7.73 -4.99
CA ASN A 99 5.67 7.28 -5.64
C ASN A 99 5.79 7.21 -7.18
N PRO A 100 5.87 6.02 -7.81
CA PRO A 100 5.95 5.85 -9.25
C PRO A 100 4.55 5.80 -9.89
N CYS A 101 3.67 6.77 -9.58
CA CYS A 101 2.21 6.67 -9.79
C CYS A 101 1.82 6.39 -11.25
N LEU A 102 2.54 6.94 -12.24
CA LEU A 102 2.24 6.71 -13.66
C LEU A 102 2.64 5.30 -14.07
N ASP A 103 3.87 4.89 -13.73
CA ASP A 103 4.38 3.54 -14.00
C ASP A 103 3.56 2.47 -13.27
N CYS A 104 3.20 2.72 -12.01
CA CYS A 104 2.31 1.88 -11.22
C CYS A 104 0.98 1.64 -11.96
N LYS A 105 0.37 2.70 -12.49
CA LYS A 105 -0.90 2.57 -13.20
C LYS A 105 -0.75 1.82 -14.52
N SER A 106 0.29 2.13 -15.31
CA SER A 106 0.60 1.41 -16.55
C SER A 106 0.84 -0.08 -16.29
N PHE A 107 1.60 -0.42 -15.23
CA PHE A 107 1.84 -1.80 -14.80
C PHE A 107 0.53 -2.52 -14.42
N MET A 108 -0.30 -1.92 -13.54
CA MET A 108 -1.55 -2.55 -13.09
C MET A 108 -2.53 -2.80 -14.25
N VAL A 109 -2.64 -1.86 -15.18
CA VAL A 109 -3.50 -2.02 -16.35
C VAL A 109 -2.91 -3.05 -17.31
N GLY A 110 -1.58 -3.12 -17.44
CA GLY A 110 -0.88 -4.14 -18.23
C GLY A 110 -1.15 -5.55 -17.68
N LYS A 111 -1.01 -5.75 -16.38
CA LYS A 111 -1.35 -7.02 -15.72
C LYS A 111 -2.83 -7.37 -15.84
N ALA A 112 -3.72 -6.39 -15.76
CA ALA A 112 -5.14 -6.61 -16.00
C ALA A 112 -5.43 -7.02 -17.45
N ARG A 113 -4.70 -6.46 -18.45
CA ARG A 113 -4.79 -6.87 -19.85
C ARG A 113 -4.35 -8.33 -20.04
N GLU A 114 -3.20 -8.70 -19.49
CA GLU A 114 -2.70 -10.07 -19.55
C GLU A 114 -3.73 -11.05 -18.96
N TRP A 115 -4.26 -10.75 -17.79
CA TRP A 115 -5.28 -11.57 -17.15
C TRP A 115 -6.57 -11.63 -17.98
N MET A 116 -7.02 -10.49 -18.48
CA MET A 116 -8.21 -10.37 -19.36
C MET A 116 -8.11 -11.29 -20.58
N GLU A 117 -6.96 -11.28 -21.27
CA GLU A 117 -6.71 -12.07 -22.47
C GLU A 117 -6.66 -13.57 -22.14
N GLN A 118 -5.98 -13.96 -21.05
CA GLN A 118 -5.86 -15.35 -20.62
C GLN A 118 -7.21 -15.95 -20.16
N ASN A 119 -8.11 -15.13 -19.62
CA ASN A 119 -9.39 -15.60 -19.08
C ASN A 119 -10.59 -15.32 -20.02
N GLY A 120 -10.35 -14.84 -21.23
CA GLY A 120 -11.39 -14.62 -22.24
C GLY A 120 -12.36 -13.50 -21.91
N PHE A 121 -11.88 -12.42 -21.28
CA PHE A 121 -12.62 -11.19 -21.04
C PHE A 121 -12.43 -10.22 -22.22
N ASP A 122 -13.38 -9.30 -22.41
CA ASP A 122 -13.44 -8.44 -23.60
C ASP A 122 -12.75 -7.09 -23.37
N PHE A 123 -12.85 -6.49 -22.15
CA PHE A 123 -12.29 -5.18 -21.84
C PHE A 123 -12.02 -4.96 -20.34
N ILE A 124 -11.31 -3.86 -20.02
CA ILE A 124 -10.89 -3.47 -18.66
C ILE A 124 -11.67 -2.25 -18.22
N VAL A 125 -12.03 -2.21 -16.94
CA VAL A 125 -12.72 -1.09 -16.28
C VAL A 125 -11.87 -0.54 -15.15
N THR A 126 -11.70 0.80 -15.10
CA THR A 126 -11.06 1.49 -13.97
C THR A 126 -11.90 2.64 -13.46
N GLY A 127 -11.79 2.92 -12.14
CA GLY A 127 -12.48 4.03 -11.47
C GLY A 127 -11.73 5.37 -11.57
N GLU A 128 -10.89 5.58 -12.57
CA GLU A 128 -10.13 6.82 -12.73
C GLU A 128 -11.02 7.97 -13.19
N VAL A 129 -10.76 9.17 -12.64
CA VAL A 129 -11.48 10.41 -12.99
C VAL A 129 -10.48 11.48 -13.42
N VAL A 130 -10.74 12.15 -14.54
CA VAL A 130 -9.86 13.21 -15.08
C VAL A 130 -9.62 14.30 -14.04
N GLY A 131 -8.35 14.59 -13.74
CA GLY A 131 -7.93 15.67 -12.83
C GLY A 131 -8.09 15.38 -11.34
N GLN A 132 -8.50 14.16 -10.96
CA GLN A 132 -8.68 13.82 -9.55
C GLN A 132 -7.34 13.57 -8.82
N ARG A 133 -6.36 12.96 -9.51
CA ARG A 133 -5.02 12.73 -8.97
C ARG A 133 -3.96 13.40 -9.85
N PRO A 134 -2.91 14.01 -9.24
CA PRO A 134 -2.02 14.90 -9.96
C PRO A 134 -1.12 14.22 -11.01
N MET A 135 -0.82 12.94 -10.88
CA MET A 135 0.11 12.27 -11.81
C MET A 135 -0.61 11.37 -12.81
N SER A 136 -1.25 10.32 -12.34
CA SER A 136 -1.80 9.27 -13.21
C SER A 136 -3.20 9.59 -13.77
N GLN A 137 -3.88 10.63 -13.27
CA GLN A 137 -5.24 10.97 -13.70
C GLN A 137 -5.33 12.35 -14.39
N ARG A 138 -4.25 12.80 -14.98
CA ARG A 138 -4.26 13.97 -15.87
C ARG A 138 -4.80 13.55 -17.25
N ARG A 139 -5.33 14.51 -18.01
CA ARG A 139 -5.88 14.24 -19.34
C ARG A 139 -4.82 13.70 -20.30
N ASP A 140 -3.60 14.23 -20.23
CA ASP A 140 -2.45 13.84 -21.06
C ASP A 140 -1.84 12.49 -20.68
N THR A 141 -2.02 12.03 -19.42
CA THR A 141 -1.46 10.75 -18.99
C THR A 141 -2.35 9.55 -19.30
N PHE A 142 -3.64 9.73 -19.54
CA PHE A 142 -4.55 8.63 -19.89
C PHE A 142 -4.17 7.90 -21.18
N PRO A 143 -3.84 8.60 -22.29
CA PRO A 143 -3.34 7.94 -23.50
C PRO A 143 -2.00 7.22 -23.28
N VAL A 144 -1.12 7.78 -22.44
CA VAL A 144 0.17 7.15 -22.08
C VAL A 144 -0.08 5.81 -21.41
N ILE A 145 -0.91 5.79 -20.35
CA ILE A 145 -1.28 4.56 -19.63
C ILE A 145 -1.88 3.52 -20.57
N ALA A 146 -2.82 3.92 -21.44
CA ALA A 146 -3.48 3.01 -22.37
C ALA A 146 -2.48 2.37 -23.35
N ARG A 147 -1.57 3.17 -23.89
CA ARG A 147 -0.54 2.71 -24.83
C ARG A 147 0.50 1.81 -24.14
N GLU A 148 1.06 2.26 -23.01
CA GLU A 148 2.16 1.54 -22.34
C GLU A 148 1.72 0.25 -21.67
N SER A 149 0.48 0.19 -21.20
CA SER A 149 -0.12 -1.05 -20.71
C SER A 149 -0.52 -2.03 -21.84
N GLY A 150 -0.51 -1.57 -23.10
CA GLY A 150 -1.03 -2.33 -24.24
C GLY A 150 -2.55 -2.53 -24.24
N ALA A 151 -3.27 -1.96 -23.28
CA ALA A 151 -4.74 -2.08 -23.19
C ALA A 151 -5.43 -1.23 -24.28
N ASN A 152 -4.77 -0.15 -24.73
CA ASN A 152 -5.25 0.73 -25.78
C ASN A 152 -6.72 1.14 -25.58
N ASP A 153 -7.57 0.92 -26.57
CA ASP A 153 -8.99 1.28 -26.56
C ASP A 153 -9.89 0.25 -25.85
N ARG A 154 -9.33 -0.83 -25.28
CA ARG A 154 -10.04 -1.76 -24.38
C ARG A 154 -10.10 -1.28 -22.92
N LEU A 155 -9.51 -0.13 -22.59
CA LEU A 155 -9.52 0.46 -21.24
C LEU A 155 -10.65 1.47 -21.11
N LEU A 156 -11.73 1.09 -20.47
CA LEU A 156 -12.89 1.95 -20.18
C LEU A 156 -12.77 2.62 -18.82
N ARG A 157 -13.07 3.92 -18.75
CA ARG A 157 -13.15 4.72 -17.54
C ARG A 157 -14.56 5.29 -17.37
N PRO A 158 -15.52 4.52 -16.86
CA PRO A 158 -16.95 4.85 -16.90
C PRO A 158 -17.31 6.20 -16.29
N LEU A 159 -16.60 6.60 -15.22
CA LEU A 159 -16.88 7.83 -14.49
C LEU A 159 -16.50 9.11 -15.25
N CYS A 160 -15.62 9.00 -16.26
CA CYS A 160 -15.18 10.16 -17.05
C CYS A 160 -15.15 9.85 -18.58
N ALA A 161 -15.83 8.80 -19.01
CA ALA A 161 -15.81 8.34 -20.41
C ALA A 161 -16.22 9.43 -21.39
N LYS A 162 -17.26 10.22 -21.07
CA LYS A 162 -17.73 11.33 -21.94
C LYS A 162 -16.72 12.49 -22.12
N LEU A 163 -15.60 12.48 -21.37
CA LEU A 163 -14.49 13.43 -21.53
C LEU A 163 -13.32 12.84 -22.35
N GLN A 164 -13.44 11.61 -22.81
CA GLN A 164 -12.44 10.86 -23.56
C GLN A 164 -13.00 10.45 -24.92
N PRO A 165 -12.15 10.14 -25.93
CA PRO A 165 -12.61 9.47 -27.14
C PRO A 165 -13.31 8.14 -26.79
N PRO A 166 -14.33 7.73 -27.58
CA PRO A 166 -15.01 6.46 -27.37
C PRO A 166 -14.04 5.27 -27.47
N THR A 167 -14.11 4.39 -26.48
CA THR A 167 -13.34 3.15 -26.42
C THR A 167 -13.99 2.03 -27.23
N LEU A 168 -13.31 0.91 -27.42
CA LEU A 168 -13.84 -0.24 -28.17
C LEU A 168 -15.20 -0.72 -27.65
N PRO A 169 -15.40 -0.95 -26.32
CA PRO A 169 -16.71 -1.37 -25.80
C PRO A 169 -17.83 -0.38 -26.09
N GLU A 170 -17.56 0.92 -26.11
CA GLU A 170 -18.55 1.95 -26.47
C GLU A 170 -18.87 1.91 -27.98
N ARG A 171 -17.83 1.90 -28.86
CA ARG A 171 -18.03 1.86 -30.32
C ARG A 171 -18.71 0.59 -30.81
N LYS A 172 -18.55 -0.52 -30.09
CA LYS A 172 -19.18 -1.81 -30.41
C LYS A 172 -20.56 -2.00 -29.76
N GLY A 173 -21.04 -1.00 -29.00
CA GLY A 173 -22.32 -1.09 -28.30
C GLY A 173 -22.34 -2.17 -27.20
N TRP A 174 -21.15 -2.55 -26.66
CA TRP A 174 -21.10 -3.46 -25.52
C TRP A 174 -21.47 -2.75 -24.22
N VAL A 175 -21.24 -1.44 -24.21
CA VAL A 175 -21.60 -0.50 -23.16
C VAL A 175 -22.25 0.71 -23.81
N ASP A 176 -23.43 1.10 -23.32
CA ASP A 176 -24.09 2.33 -23.74
C ASP A 176 -23.37 3.54 -23.14
N ARG A 177 -22.81 4.37 -24.04
CA ARG A 177 -22.10 5.60 -23.67
C ARG A 177 -22.98 6.61 -22.95
N GLU A 178 -24.30 6.65 -23.24
CA GLU A 178 -25.21 7.59 -22.58
C GLU A 178 -25.37 7.28 -21.10
N GLY A 179 -25.26 6.01 -20.70
CA GLY A 179 -25.22 5.58 -19.32
C GLY A 179 -23.89 5.85 -18.58
N LEU A 180 -22.88 6.44 -19.27
CA LEU A 180 -21.58 6.76 -18.68
C LEU A 180 -21.49 8.24 -18.26
N TYR A 181 -20.42 8.59 -17.51
CA TYR A 181 -20.31 9.89 -16.85
C TYR A 181 -19.21 10.79 -17.45
N ARG A 182 -19.22 12.07 -17.02
CA ARG A 182 -18.27 13.11 -17.40
C ARG A 182 -17.59 13.77 -16.18
N PHE A 183 -17.32 13.00 -15.12
CA PHE A 183 -16.73 13.54 -13.90
C PHE A 183 -15.30 14.03 -14.15
N SER A 184 -14.94 15.14 -13.48
CA SER A 184 -13.60 15.71 -13.52
C SER A 184 -13.27 16.50 -12.26
N GLY A 185 -11.98 16.68 -12.01
CA GLY A 185 -11.46 17.47 -10.89
C GLY A 185 -11.39 16.70 -9.57
N ARG A 186 -10.94 17.39 -8.52
CA ARG A 186 -10.65 16.76 -7.23
C ARG A 186 -11.87 16.55 -6.34
N SER A 187 -12.98 17.23 -6.63
CA SER A 187 -14.21 17.08 -5.85
C SER A 187 -14.83 15.73 -6.04
N ARG A 188 -15.17 15.05 -4.94
CA ARG A 188 -15.87 13.76 -4.94
C ARG A 188 -17.38 13.88 -4.82
N LYS A 189 -17.92 15.11 -4.80
CA LYS A 189 -19.37 15.33 -4.72
C LYS A 189 -20.16 14.60 -5.82
N PRO A 190 -19.71 14.58 -7.10
CA PRO A 190 -20.41 13.81 -8.13
C PRO A 190 -20.44 12.31 -7.85
N GLN A 191 -19.34 11.72 -7.35
CA GLN A 191 -19.28 10.30 -7.01
C GLN A 191 -20.17 9.96 -5.82
N ILE A 192 -20.23 10.82 -4.81
CA ILE A 192 -21.10 10.64 -3.63
C ILE A 192 -22.57 10.67 -4.06
N ARG A 193 -22.98 11.64 -4.89
CA ARG A 193 -24.33 11.70 -5.43
C ARG A 193 -24.68 10.47 -6.28
N LEU A 194 -23.72 9.97 -7.04
CA LEU A 194 -23.92 8.74 -7.81
C LEU A 194 -24.09 7.54 -6.88
N ALA A 195 -23.33 7.44 -5.79
CA ALA A 195 -23.48 6.39 -4.79
C ALA A 195 -24.90 6.41 -4.18
N GLU A 196 -25.39 7.59 -3.81
CA GLU A 196 -26.76 7.79 -3.31
C GLU A 196 -27.80 7.31 -4.34
N THR A 197 -27.65 7.71 -5.61
CA THR A 197 -28.54 7.30 -6.72
C THR A 197 -28.54 5.78 -6.91
N LEU A 198 -27.39 5.13 -6.78
CA LEU A 198 -27.23 3.68 -6.92
C LEU A 198 -27.54 2.91 -5.63
N LYS A 199 -28.00 3.61 -4.58
CA LYS A 199 -28.30 3.04 -3.25
C LYS A 199 -27.13 2.31 -2.64
N ILE A 200 -25.94 2.91 -2.76
CA ILE A 200 -24.70 2.46 -2.13
C ILE A 200 -24.52 3.30 -0.86
N ASP A 201 -24.97 2.78 0.28
CA ASP A 201 -25.00 3.50 1.55
C ASP A 201 -23.65 3.49 2.26
N GLU A 202 -22.85 2.47 2.02
CA GLU A 202 -21.54 2.31 2.65
C GLU A 202 -20.42 2.29 1.61
N PHE A 203 -19.39 3.07 1.85
CA PHE A 203 -18.15 3.05 1.07
C PHE A 203 -16.97 3.54 1.90
N SER A 204 -15.77 3.14 1.50
CA SER A 204 -14.54 3.56 2.18
C SER A 204 -14.33 5.07 2.09
N GLN A 205 -14.11 5.70 3.23
CA GLN A 205 -13.71 7.11 3.27
C GLN A 205 -12.32 7.28 2.62
N PRO A 206 -12.03 8.44 2.00
CA PRO A 206 -10.73 8.71 1.41
C PRO A 206 -9.62 8.57 2.44
N ALA A 207 -8.76 7.59 2.27
CA ALA A 207 -7.51 7.50 3.02
C ALA A 207 -6.45 8.26 2.22
N GLY A 208 -6.08 9.47 2.57
CA GLY A 208 -5.03 10.31 1.98
C GLY A 208 -4.38 9.80 0.67
N GLY A 209 -3.33 8.99 0.73
CA GLY A 209 -2.69 8.33 -0.41
C GLY A 209 -3.17 6.89 -0.62
N CYS A 210 -2.99 6.35 -1.82
CA CYS A 210 -3.26 4.94 -2.10
C CYS A 210 -2.09 4.02 -1.73
N CYS A 211 -0.92 4.57 -1.43
CA CYS A 211 0.35 3.85 -1.33
C CYS A 211 1.24 4.48 -0.27
N PHE A 212 1.94 3.67 0.51
CA PHE A 212 2.95 4.13 1.47
C PHE A 212 4.11 4.89 0.83
N LEU A 213 4.40 4.65 -0.45
CA LEU A 213 5.44 5.39 -1.19
C LEU A 213 5.14 6.90 -1.36
N THR A 214 3.94 7.36 -0.97
CA THR A 214 3.60 8.80 -0.88
C THR A 214 3.89 9.41 0.48
N ASP A 215 4.15 8.60 1.51
CA ASP A 215 4.44 9.02 2.86
C ASP A 215 5.93 9.35 3.03
N ALA A 216 6.23 10.54 3.56
CA ALA A 216 7.61 11.03 3.69
C ALA A 216 8.43 10.20 4.68
N SER A 217 7.85 9.84 5.84
CA SER A 217 8.55 9.04 6.85
C SER A 217 8.82 7.61 6.34
N TYR A 218 7.82 7.00 5.68
CA TYR A 218 8.00 5.68 5.09
C TYR A 218 9.13 5.66 4.07
N THR A 219 9.16 6.66 3.19
CA THR A 219 10.16 6.73 2.12
C THR A 219 11.55 7.14 2.63
N ALA A 220 11.63 7.90 3.73
CA ALA A 220 12.90 8.16 4.41
C ALA A 220 13.52 6.85 4.93
N LYS A 221 12.71 6.00 5.58
CA LYS A 221 13.15 4.68 6.06
C LYS A 221 13.58 3.76 4.91
N MET A 222 12.88 3.80 3.78
CA MET A 222 13.22 3.00 2.61
C MET A 222 14.54 3.47 1.96
N LYS A 223 14.74 4.78 1.85
CA LYS A 223 16.01 5.35 1.36
C LYS A 223 17.19 5.03 2.29
N ASP A 224 16.97 5.13 3.60
CA ASP A 224 17.96 4.74 4.61
C ASP A 224 18.37 3.26 4.48
N MET A 225 17.39 2.37 4.29
CA MET A 225 17.65 0.95 4.06
C MET A 225 18.48 0.71 2.81
N TRP A 226 18.13 1.34 1.68
CA TRP A 226 18.89 1.23 0.43
C TRP A 226 20.31 1.78 0.58
N GLN A 227 20.48 2.92 1.25
CA GLN A 227 21.78 3.50 1.52
C GLN A 227 22.66 2.59 2.38
N ALA A 228 22.07 2.01 3.44
CA ALA A 228 22.80 1.10 4.32
C ALA A 228 23.22 -0.20 3.63
N ARG A 229 22.43 -0.68 2.66
CA ARG A 229 22.77 -1.88 1.86
C ARG A 229 23.68 -1.59 0.67
N GLY A 230 23.82 -0.33 0.27
CA GLY A 230 24.58 0.06 -0.94
C GLY A 230 23.84 -0.27 -2.25
N GLU A 231 22.60 -0.74 -2.18
CA GLU A 231 21.78 -1.11 -3.34
C GLU A 231 20.30 -0.83 -3.11
N LYS A 232 19.56 -0.63 -4.22
CA LYS A 232 18.10 -0.49 -4.18
C LYS A 232 17.45 -1.86 -4.29
N SER A 233 17.39 -2.58 -3.17
CA SER A 233 16.73 -3.88 -3.08
C SER A 233 15.77 -3.93 -1.89
N TYR A 234 14.77 -4.80 -1.94
CA TYR A 234 13.86 -5.08 -0.83
C TYR A 234 13.14 -6.40 -1.03
N ASP A 235 12.74 -7.02 0.07
CA ASP A 235 11.77 -8.12 0.11
C ASP A 235 10.45 -7.67 0.75
N LEU A 236 9.48 -8.57 0.86
CA LEU A 236 8.19 -8.28 1.49
C LEU A 236 8.35 -7.92 2.97
N ASP A 237 9.20 -8.65 3.70
CA ASP A 237 9.43 -8.39 5.13
C ASP A 237 10.02 -7.00 5.35
N ASP A 238 10.97 -6.59 4.51
CA ASP A 238 11.53 -5.25 4.56
C ASP A 238 10.46 -4.17 4.51
N ILE A 239 9.64 -4.20 3.45
CA ILE A 239 8.61 -3.18 3.23
C ILE A 239 7.49 -3.23 4.28
N MET A 240 7.29 -4.39 4.90
CA MET A 240 6.34 -4.52 6.01
C MET A 240 6.91 -3.97 7.32
N LEU A 241 8.19 -4.24 7.63
CA LEU A 241 8.86 -3.69 8.80
C LEU A 241 8.94 -2.16 8.76
N LEU A 242 9.12 -1.53 7.58
CA LEU A 242 9.14 -0.08 7.43
C LEU A 242 7.82 0.60 7.86
N LYS A 243 6.70 -0.15 7.94
CA LYS A 243 5.39 0.36 8.38
C LYS A 243 5.22 0.38 9.91
N VAL A 244 6.08 -0.33 10.63
CA VAL A 244 5.91 -0.66 12.04
C VAL A 244 7.00 -0.03 12.89
N GLY A 245 6.66 0.46 14.06
CA GLY A 245 7.61 0.97 15.04
C GLY A 245 8.17 2.36 14.73
N ARG A 246 9.00 2.82 15.66
CA ARG A 246 9.89 3.97 15.49
C ARG A 246 11.21 3.46 14.95
N HIS A 247 11.65 4.02 13.85
CA HIS A 247 12.94 3.71 13.26
C HIS A 247 13.95 4.78 13.66
N LEU A 248 15.06 4.35 14.24
CA LEU A 248 16.19 5.22 14.60
C LEU A 248 17.48 4.63 14.03
N ARG A 249 18.35 5.49 13.52
CA ARG A 249 19.74 5.16 13.15
C ARG A 249 20.70 6.04 13.95
N PRO A 250 21.05 5.64 15.17
CA PRO A 250 21.93 6.45 16.03
C PRO A 250 23.36 6.53 15.49
N VAL A 251 23.81 5.50 14.79
CA VAL A 251 25.10 5.45 14.08
C VAL A 251 24.94 4.75 12.73
N ALA A 252 25.87 4.97 11.81
CA ALA A 252 25.75 4.51 10.43
C ALA A 252 25.57 3.00 10.27
N HIS A 253 26.21 2.20 11.12
CA HIS A 253 26.32 0.76 10.98
C HIS A 253 25.20 -0.05 11.64
N PHE A 254 24.30 0.59 12.45
CA PHE A 254 23.13 -0.11 12.96
C PHE A 254 21.88 0.76 13.03
N LYS A 255 20.74 0.11 12.97
CA LYS A 255 19.41 0.70 13.02
C LYS A 255 18.56 -0.01 14.07
N MET A 256 17.64 0.74 14.67
CA MET A 256 16.69 0.26 15.67
C MET A 256 15.26 0.37 15.13
N ILE A 257 14.42 -0.65 15.43
CA ILE A 257 12.97 -0.62 15.24
C ILE A 257 12.33 -0.85 16.60
N ILE A 258 11.75 0.21 17.17
CA ILE A 258 11.16 0.22 18.53
C ILE A 258 9.64 0.19 18.40
N ALA A 259 8.98 -0.82 18.94
CA ALA A 259 7.52 -0.91 18.96
C ALA A 259 6.88 0.32 19.67
N ARG A 260 5.73 0.76 19.20
CA ARG A 260 4.99 1.89 19.79
C ARG A 260 3.91 1.46 20.76
N ASP A 261 3.39 0.25 20.57
CA ASP A 261 2.31 -0.34 21.35
C ASP A 261 2.44 -1.88 21.39
N GLU A 262 1.51 -2.52 22.10
CA GLU A 262 1.47 -3.98 22.26
C GLU A 262 1.25 -4.71 20.91
N GLY A 263 0.42 -4.17 20.03
CA GLY A 263 0.17 -4.77 18.71
C GLY A 263 1.43 -4.80 17.85
N GLU A 264 2.22 -3.73 17.88
CA GLU A 264 3.51 -3.67 17.18
C GLU A 264 4.55 -4.57 17.85
N THR A 265 4.56 -4.65 19.20
CA THR A 265 5.41 -5.60 19.93
C THR A 265 5.12 -7.03 19.49
N ASN A 266 3.86 -7.44 19.47
CA ASN A 266 3.45 -8.77 19.03
C ASN A 266 3.81 -9.04 17.56
N TYR A 267 3.70 -8.03 16.70
CA TYR A 267 4.12 -8.15 15.30
C TYR A 267 5.64 -8.34 15.18
N LEU A 268 6.44 -7.51 15.85
CA LEU A 268 7.90 -7.58 15.81
C LEU A 268 8.45 -8.86 16.44
N LEU A 269 7.73 -9.50 17.37
CA LEU A 269 8.10 -10.81 17.92
C LEU A 269 8.25 -11.89 16.82
N GLY A 270 7.53 -11.78 15.71
CA GLY A 270 7.67 -12.68 14.57
C GLY A 270 9.05 -12.61 13.90
N TYR A 271 9.80 -11.54 14.11
CA TYR A 271 11.11 -11.28 13.50
C TYR A 271 12.29 -11.53 14.44
N ARG A 272 12.05 -11.95 15.68
CA ARG A 272 13.08 -12.14 16.71
C ARG A 272 14.19 -13.13 16.31
N ASN A 273 13.87 -14.11 15.50
CA ASN A 273 14.84 -15.10 15.03
C ASN A 273 15.69 -14.60 13.84
N ARG A 274 15.31 -13.45 13.25
CA ARG A 274 16.03 -12.83 12.11
C ARG A 274 16.92 -11.66 12.54
N PHE A 275 16.56 -10.98 13.65
CA PHE A 275 17.25 -9.78 14.12
C PHE A 275 17.71 -9.92 15.55
N HIS A 276 18.85 -9.26 15.87
CA HIS A 276 19.16 -8.97 17.26
C HIS A 276 17.98 -8.21 17.89
N HIS A 277 17.68 -8.47 19.14
CA HIS A 277 16.59 -7.75 19.80
C HIS A 277 16.83 -7.53 21.28
N LEU A 278 16.21 -6.49 21.83
CA LEU A 278 16.23 -6.12 23.22
C LEU A 278 14.86 -6.31 23.84
N VAL A 279 14.83 -7.00 24.99
CA VAL A 279 13.66 -7.15 25.84
C VAL A 279 13.95 -6.50 27.17
N MET A 280 13.13 -5.53 27.59
CA MET A 280 13.24 -4.91 28.91
C MET A 280 12.75 -5.90 29.97
N THR A 281 13.54 -6.16 31.02
CA THR A 281 13.24 -7.19 32.03
C THR A 281 12.86 -6.63 33.38
N SER A 282 13.31 -5.41 33.70
CA SER A 282 13.00 -4.77 35.00
C SER A 282 11.71 -3.94 35.01
N HIS A 283 11.25 -3.50 33.83
CA HIS A 283 10.08 -2.64 33.68
C HIS A 283 9.30 -3.06 32.41
N GLY A 284 8.05 -2.65 32.29
CA GLY A 284 7.31 -2.78 31.04
C GLY A 284 7.92 -1.90 29.93
N GLY A 285 8.15 -2.48 28.77
CA GLY A 285 8.76 -1.75 27.66
C GLY A 285 8.56 -2.41 26.30
N PRO A 286 8.85 -1.66 25.21
CA PRO A 286 8.67 -2.14 23.86
C PRO A 286 9.75 -3.16 23.47
N LEU A 287 9.37 -4.14 22.66
CA LEU A 287 10.35 -4.92 21.90
C LEU A 287 11.10 -3.99 20.94
N THR A 288 12.41 -4.16 20.90
CA THR A 288 13.28 -3.39 20.01
C THR A 288 14.10 -4.35 19.15
N LEU A 289 13.91 -4.31 17.83
CA LEU A 289 14.77 -5.02 16.88
C LEU A 289 15.97 -4.16 16.52
N LEU A 290 17.12 -4.81 16.29
CA LEU A 290 18.38 -4.18 15.91
C LEU A 290 18.88 -4.80 14.61
N GLU A 291 19.16 -3.97 13.60
CA GLU A 291 19.67 -4.36 12.29
C GLU A 291 21.09 -3.82 12.14
N GLY A 292 22.05 -4.67 11.79
CA GLY A 292 23.46 -4.32 11.59
C GLY A 292 24.43 -5.16 12.41
N GLN A 293 25.72 -4.84 12.33
CA GLN A 293 26.75 -5.46 13.18
C GLN A 293 26.91 -4.64 14.46
N LEU A 294 26.76 -5.29 15.61
CA LEU A 294 26.66 -4.62 16.90
C LEU A 294 27.83 -5.02 17.80
N SER A 295 28.57 -4.04 18.28
CA SER A 295 29.48 -4.18 19.40
C SER A 295 28.76 -4.14 20.75
N ASP A 296 29.47 -4.42 21.85
CA ASP A 296 28.94 -4.29 23.19
C ASP A 296 28.54 -2.84 23.54
N ASP A 297 29.28 -1.87 23.05
CA ASP A 297 28.96 -0.45 23.20
C ASP A 297 27.70 -0.07 22.44
N ASP A 298 27.50 -0.63 21.23
CA ASP A 298 26.28 -0.44 20.44
C ASP A 298 25.05 -1.04 21.15
N LEU A 299 25.17 -2.24 21.70
CA LEU A 299 24.12 -2.86 22.50
C LEU A 299 23.75 -2.02 23.73
N SER A 300 24.77 -1.47 24.41
CA SER A 300 24.58 -0.57 25.53
C SER A 300 23.86 0.72 25.11
N LEU A 301 24.31 1.34 24.01
CA LEU A 301 23.66 2.53 23.45
C LEU A 301 22.20 2.25 23.05
N ALA A 302 21.97 1.14 22.35
CA ALA A 302 20.62 0.73 21.93
C ALA A 302 19.69 0.49 23.14
N ALA A 303 20.20 -0.18 24.19
CA ALA A 303 19.43 -0.40 25.43
C ALA A 303 19.09 0.93 26.15
N ARG A 304 20.04 1.88 26.22
CA ARG A 304 19.82 3.22 26.78
C ARG A 304 18.77 4.01 26.00
N ILE A 305 18.77 3.92 24.67
CA ILE A 305 17.75 4.52 23.79
C ILE A 305 16.40 3.83 24.03
N ALA A 306 16.33 2.50 23.98
CA ALA A 306 15.10 1.73 24.16
C ALA A 306 14.45 1.97 25.54
N ALA A 307 15.26 2.09 26.61
CA ALA A 307 14.78 2.40 27.95
C ALA A 307 13.95 3.68 28.01
N ARG A 308 14.27 4.68 27.18
CA ARG A 308 13.53 5.95 27.12
C ARG A 308 12.08 5.78 26.65
N PHE A 309 11.79 4.74 25.88
CA PHE A 309 10.45 4.47 25.34
C PHE A 309 9.62 3.51 26.21
N GLY A 310 10.19 3.01 27.31
CA GLY A 310 9.52 2.12 28.26
C GLY A 310 9.04 2.83 29.54
N GLN A 311 8.45 2.04 30.46
CA GLN A 311 8.00 2.51 31.77
C GLN A 311 9.18 2.88 32.69
N GLY A 312 10.36 2.34 32.44
CA GLY A 312 11.59 2.63 33.19
C GLY A 312 12.33 3.91 32.74
N ARG A 313 11.73 4.76 31.93
CA ARG A 313 12.39 5.94 31.33
C ARG A 313 12.96 6.96 32.30
N ASP A 314 12.47 6.99 33.53
CA ASP A 314 12.90 7.90 34.58
C ASP A 314 13.59 7.15 35.75
N ALA A 315 13.81 5.84 35.60
CA ALA A 315 14.54 5.03 36.59
C ALA A 315 16.05 5.31 36.51
N ALA A 316 16.74 5.10 37.62
CA ALA A 316 18.21 5.23 37.67
C ALA A 316 18.87 4.16 36.79
N GLU A 317 18.28 2.98 36.74
CA GLU A 317 18.79 1.83 36.02
C GLU A 317 17.67 0.96 35.49
N VAL A 318 17.85 0.42 34.25
CA VAL A 318 16.90 -0.46 33.57
C VAL A 318 17.65 -1.68 33.04
N SER A 319 17.12 -2.86 33.33
CA SER A 319 17.71 -4.12 32.87
C SER A 319 17.08 -4.62 31.60
N PHE A 320 17.94 -5.13 30.72
CA PHE A 320 17.57 -5.72 29.42
C PHE A 320 18.17 -7.11 29.25
N LEU A 321 17.48 -7.91 28.46
CA LEU A 321 18.02 -9.09 27.80
C LEU A 321 18.26 -8.73 26.35
N ALA A 322 19.53 -8.77 25.92
CA ALA A 322 19.92 -8.67 24.52
C ALA A 322 20.06 -10.09 23.97
N VAL A 323 19.31 -10.39 22.92
CA VAL A 323 19.27 -11.72 22.28
C VAL A 323 19.79 -11.58 20.87
N THR A 324 20.69 -12.48 20.49
CA THR A 324 21.16 -12.61 19.10
C THR A 324 20.52 -13.82 18.45
N PRO A 325 20.21 -13.81 17.15
CA PRO A 325 19.55 -14.94 16.49
C PRO A 325 20.25 -16.28 16.66
N ASP A 326 21.58 -16.28 16.61
CA ASP A 326 22.43 -17.47 16.64
C ASP A 326 23.46 -17.45 17.79
N GLY A 327 23.28 -16.59 18.78
CA GLY A 327 24.27 -16.36 19.82
C GLY A 327 23.72 -16.41 21.25
N PRO A 328 24.62 -16.25 22.24
CA PRO A 328 24.21 -16.23 23.64
C PRO A 328 23.40 -14.99 23.98
N GLU A 329 22.49 -15.15 24.91
CA GLU A 329 21.80 -14.03 25.54
C GLU A 329 22.75 -13.23 26.44
N LYS A 330 22.66 -11.91 26.36
CA LYS A 330 23.46 -11.01 27.21
C LYS A 330 22.53 -10.15 28.07
N ARG A 331 22.81 -10.12 29.37
CA ARG A 331 22.11 -9.20 30.29
C ARG A 331 22.85 -7.86 30.29
N LEU A 332 22.08 -6.79 30.19
CA LEU A 332 22.56 -5.41 30.24
C LEU A 332 21.82 -4.66 31.33
N SER A 333 22.53 -3.79 32.04
CA SER A 333 21.92 -2.86 32.98
C SER A 333 22.42 -1.45 32.60
N VAL A 334 21.49 -0.54 32.33
CA VAL A 334 21.81 0.77 31.72
C VAL A 334 20.96 1.89 32.33
N ALA A 335 21.53 3.08 32.43
CA ALA A 335 20.78 4.29 32.70
C ALA A 335 20.10 4.79 31.40
N PRO A 336 18.77 5.06 31.39
CA PRO A 336 18.08 5.61 30.22
C PRO A 336 18.71 6.92 29.73
N LEU A 337 18.73 7.15 28.42
CA LEU A 337 19.12 8.45 27.88
C LEU A 337 18.12 9.52 28.31
N LYS A 338 18.63 10.72 28.63
CA LYS A 338 17.78 11.88 28.86
C LYS A 338 17.14 12.35 27.53
N PRO A 339 15.96 13.00 27.56
CA PRO A 339 15.29 13.46 26.33
C PRO A 339 16.17 14.26 25.39
N ASN A 340 17.01 15.16 25.93
CA ASN A 340 17.92 16.02 25.17
C ASN A 340 19.17 15.28 24.63
N GLN A 341 19.35 14.02 24.93
CA GLN A 341 20.46 13.18 24.43
C GLN A 341 20.02 12.33 23.22
N ILE A 342 18.73 12.27 22.91
CA ILE A 342 18.22 11.62 21.69
C ILE A 342 18.18 12.68 20.59
N SER A 343 19.03 12.54 19.61
CA SER A 343 19.06 13.47 18.49
C SER A 343 17.87 13.28 17.57
N ASP A 344 17.25 14.38 17.15
CA ASP A 344 16.21 14.37 16.12
C ASP A 344 16.72 13.81 14.78
N THR A 345 18.03 13.89 14.52
CA THR A 345 18.66 13.34 13.32
C THR A 345 18.69 11.82 13.27
N TRP A 346 18.45 11.14 14.40
CA TRP A 346 18.38 9.68 14.44
C TRP A 346 17.06 9.12 13.91
N TYR A 347 15.97 9.92 13.94
CA TYR A 347 14.66 9.49 13.47
C TYR A 347 14.59 9.45 11.94
N LEU A 348 13.98 8.36 11.43
CA LEU A 348 13.77 8.12 10.01
C LEU A 348 12.31 8.35 9.60
#